data_6b45636f0c6054ce2b2c9ae9d8be5e9d
#
_entry.id   6b45636f0c6054ce2b2c9ae9d8be5e9d
#
_cell.length_a   1.000
_cell.length_b   1.000
_cell.length_c   1.000
_cell.angle_alpha   90.00
_cell.angle_beta   90.00
_cell.angle_gamma   90.00
#
_symmetry.space_group_name_H-M   'P 1'
#
loop_
_entity.id
_entity.type
_entity.pdbx_description
1 polymer ?
#
loop_
_entity_poly.entity_id
_entity_poly.type
_entity_poly.pdbx_seq_one_letter_code
_entity_poly.pdbx_strand_id
1 'polypeptide(L)'
;ASDVYKRQAQILLFIYLGLTFCSTLALKLAGMNWFDALTQAMSAVATSGFSTKNASIGYFDSVAVESILIVTMLLASIHFGVLFATLTGRRNNIFHSEVTRWYLSIVAVVTVVVAGSLYFGGVYGTVAGALRYAAFQVVSLISTAGFATADTTVWPATAIVLLISVSIVCGCAGSTTGGIKTDRF
;
A
#
# COMPACT_ATOMS: atom_id res chain seq x y z
N ALA A 1 24.66 23.04 4.93
CA ALA A 1 23.81 22.00 5.54
C ALA A 1 22.33 22.41 5.49
N SER A 2 21.96 23.63 5.90
CA SER A 2 20.55 24.09 5.96
C SER A 2 19.81 24.03 4.62
N ASP A 3 20.46 24.37 3.51
CA ASP A 3 19.82 24.41 2.18
C ASP A 3 19.56 23.00 1.59
N VAL A 4 20.39 22.02 1.95
CA VAL A 4 20.20 20.62 1.54
C VAL A 4 18.96 20.06 2.21
N TYR A 5 18.79 20.31 3.52
CA TYR A 5 17.59 19.86 4.26
C TYR A 5 16.32 20.53 3.77
N LYS A 6 16.36 21.84 3.47
CA LYS A 6 15.20 22.54 2.89
C LYS A 6 14.78 21.95 1.56
N ARG A 7 15.74 21.70 0.68
CA ARG A 7 15.46 21.10 -0.64
C ARG A 7 14.92 19.68 -0.52
N GLN A 8 15.44 18.89 0.40
CA GLN A 8 14.94 17.55 0.68
C GLN A 8 13.50 17.58 1.19
N ALA A 9 13.21 18.47 2.16
CA ALA A 9 11.85 18.64 2.67
C ALA A 9 10.85 19.09 1.59
N GLN A 10 11.26 20.01 0.70
CA GLN A 10 10.44 20.43 -0.42
C GLN A 10 10.14 19.28 -1.38
N ILE A 11 11.11 18.46 -1.72
CA ILE A 11 10.93 17.28 -2.58
C ILE A 11 9.92 16.32 -1.96
N LEU A 12 10.07 16.01 -0.67
CA LEU A 12 9.15 15.14 0.05
C LEU A 12 7.72 15.70 0.04
N LEU A 13 7.57 16.99 0.29
CA LEU A 13 6.27 17.67 0.26
C LEU A 13 5.62 17.58 -1.13
N PHE A 14 6.37 17.86 -2.20
CA PHE A 14 5.84 17.79 -3.56
C PHE A 14 5.39 16.37 -3.94
N ILE A 15 6.17 15.35 -3.58
CA ILE A 15 5.78 13.96 -3.84
C ILE A 15 4.52 13.59 -3.06
N TYR A 16 4.47 13.94 -1.78
CA TYR A 16 3.32 13.68 -0.92
C TYR A 16 2.03 14.32 -1.48
N LEU A 17 2.09 15.61 -1.81
CA LEU A 17 0.96 16.33 -2.41
C LEU A 17 0.58 15.78 -3.78
N GLY A 18 1.57 15.47 -4.62
CA GLY A 18 1.36 14.89 -5.94
C GLY A 18 0.67 13.53 -5.87
N LEU A 19 1.15 12.62 -5.00
CA LEU A 19 0.50 11.32 -4.78
C LEU A 19 -0.92 11.48 -4.28
N THR A 20 -1.15 12.37 -3.30
CA THR A 20 -2.49 12.62 -2.76
C THR A 20 -3.42 13.14 -3.84
N PHE A 21 -2.98 14.10 -4.64
CA PHE A 21 -3.78 14.68 -5.73
C PHE A 21 -4.12 13.64 -6.81
N CYS A 22 -3.11 12.90 -7.30
CA CYS A 22 -3.32 11.86 -8.30
C CYS A 22 -4.25 10.75 -7.81
N SER A 23 -4.07 10.30 -6.56
CA SER A 23 -4.90 9.27 -5.95
C SER A 23 -6.35 9.76 -5.76
N THR A 24 -6.54 11.02 -5.34
CA THR A 24 -7.89 11.62 -5.21
C THR A 24 -8.61 11.65 -6.56
N LEU A 25 -7.94 12.08 -7.62
CA LEU A 25 -8.53 12.11 -8.96
C LEU A 25 -8.86 10.70 -9.46
N ALA A 26 -7.95 9.74 -9.27
CA ALA A 26 -8.17 8.35 -9.67
C ALA A 26 -9.37 7.73 -8.92
N LEU A 27 -9.48 7.92 -7.60
CA LEU A 27 -10.60 7.45 -6.80
C LEU A 27 -11.92 8.13 -7.19
N LYS A 28 -11.88 9.42 -7.53
CA LYS A 28 -13.04 10.13 -8.04
C LYS A 28 -13.52 9.55 -9.38
N LEU A 29 -12.60 9.26 -10.29
CA LEU A 29 -12.91 8.61 -11.56
C LEU A 29 -13.42 7.17 -11.38
N ALA A 30 -13.01 6.48 -10.34
CA ALA A 30 -13.52 5.16 -9.95
C ALA A 30 -14.95 5.18 -9.36
N GLY A 31 -15.58 6.36 -9.27
CA GLY A 31 -16.98 6.52 -8.85
C GLY A 31 -17.19 6.97 -7.39
N MET A 32 -16.13 7.26 -6.64
CA MET A 32 -16.26 7.81 -5.30
C MET A 32 -16.76 9.27 -5.32
N ASN A 33 -17.42 9.71 -4.24
CA ASN A 33 -17.70 11.12 -4.07
C ASN A 33 -16.41 11.89 -3.72
N TRP A 34 -16.39 13.21 -3.89
CA TRP A 34 -15.20 14.04 -3.67
C TRP A 34 -14.65 13.95 -2.25
N PHE A 35 -15.52 13.92 -1.25
CA PHE A 35 -15.13 13.85 0.14
C PHE A 35 -14.46 12.52 0.46
N ASP A 36 -15.08 11.39 0.09
CA ASP A 36 -14.51 10.07 0.31
C ASP A 36 -13.21 9.89 -0.50
N ALA A 37 -13.17 10.32 -1.77
CA ALA A 37 -11.96 10.23 -2.60
C ALA A 37 -10.77 10.98 -1.97
N LEU A 38 -10.99 12.21 -1.50
CA LEU A 38 -9.93 13.02 -0.88
C LEU A 38 -9.48 12.40 0.45
N THR A 39 -10.43 12.05 1.33
CA THR A 39 -10.09 11.49 2.66
C THR A 39 -9.41 10.13 2.55
N GLN A 40 -9.86 9.25 1.66
CA GLN A 40 -9.22 7.95 1.45
C GLN A 40 -7.82 8.10 0.82
N ALA A 41 -7.65 9.02 -0.14
CA ALA A 41 -6.33 9.29 -0.72
C ALA A 41 -5.35 9.83 0.32
N MET A 42 -5.76 10.83 1.13
CA MET A 42 -4.93 11.35 2.22
C MET A 42 -4.56 10.25 3.23
N SER A 43 -5.53 9.44 3.61
CA SER A 43 -5.33 8.33 4.56
C SER A 43 -4.40 7.25 3.98
N ALA A 44 -4.51 6.93 2.68
CA ALA A 44 -3.64 5.96 2.01
C ALA A 44 -2.19 6.44 1.90
N VAL A 45 -1.96 7.72 1.53
CA VAL A 45 -0.62 8.30 1.40
C VAL A 45 0.03 8.52 2.77
N ALA A 46 -0.76 8.93 3.77
CA ALA A 46 -0.30 9.05 5.17
C ALA A 46 -0.17 7.70 5.87
N THR A 47 -0.58 6.60 5.23
CA THR A 47 -0.59 5.24 5.81
C THR A 47 -1.28 5.19 7.18
N SER A 48 -2.43 5.86 7.32
CA SER A 48 -3.14 6.02 8.60
C SER A 48 -4.34 5.10 8.77
N GLY A 49 -4.92 4.57 7.68
CA GLY A 49 -6.01 3.60 7.69
C GLY A 49 -7.39 4.11 8.09
N PHE A 50 -7.51 5.41 8.36
CA PHE A 50 -8.81 5.98 8.67
C PHE A 50 -9.71 6.01 7.43
N SER A 51 -10.94 5.55 7.61
CA SER A 51 -11.96 5.55 6.56
C SER A 51 -13.20 6.32 7.03
N THR A 52 -13.90 6.91 6.07
CA THR A 52 -15.20 7.56 6.27
C THR A 52 -16.33 6.55 6.48
N LYS A 53 -16.06 5.26 6.28
CA LYS A 53 -17.04 4.17 6.37
C LYS A 53 -16.62 3.14 7.42
N ASN A 54 -17.58 2.63 8.19
CA ASN A 54 -17.33 1.63 9.23
C ASN A 54 -16.77 0.31 8.67
N ALA A 55 -17.18 -0.07 7.45
CA ALA A 55 -16.66 -1.25 6.76
C ALA A 55 -15.36 -0.97 5.99
N SER A 56 -14.69 0.17 6.27
CA SER A 56 -13.47 0.60 5.59
C SER A 56 -13.66 0.62 4.05
N ILE A 57 -12.68 0.13 3.29
CA ILE A 57 -12.73 0.09 1.82
C ILE A 57 -13.72 -0.97 1.32
N GLY A 58 -14.00 -2.01 2.12
CA GLY A 58 -15.00 -3.03 1.79
C GLY A 58 -16.41 -2.47 1.53
N TYR A 59 -16.74 -1.28 2.05
CA TYR A 59 -18.01 -0.60 1.77
C TYR A 59 -18.22 -0.31 0.27
N PHE A 60 -17.14 0.00 -0.46
CA PHE A 60 -17.25 0.40 -1.86
C PHE A 60 -17.33 -0.80 -2.82
N ASP A 61 -16.91 -1.99 -2.39
CA ASP A 61 -16.86 -3.26 -3.16
C ASP A 61 -16.52 -3.05 -4.65
N SER A 62 -15.48 -2.27 -4.89
CA SER A 62 -15.04 -1.90 -6.24
C SER A 62 -13.59 -2.31 -6.46
N VAL A 63 -13.37 -3.21 -7.43
CA VAL A 63 -12.01 -3.64 -7.83
C VAL A 63 -11.17 -2.43 -8.28
N ALA A 64 -11.77 -1.44 -8.92
CA ALA A 64 -11.08 -0.23 -9.35
C ALA A 64 -10.57 0.59 -8.15
N VAL A 65 -11.43 0.81 -7.15
CA VAL A 65 -11.06 1.53 -5.91
C VAL A 65 -9.94 0.79 -5.17
N GLU A 66 -10.08 -0.52 -5.00
CA GLU A 66 -9.07 -1.35 -4.35
C GLU A 66 -7.73 -1.33 -5.07
N SER A 67 -7.74 -1.44 -6.41
CA SER A 67 -6.52 -1.41 -7.22
C SER A 67 -5.80 -0.07 -7.13
N ILE A 68 -6.53 1.04 -7.17
CA ILE A 68 -5.97 2.40 -7.02
C ILE A 68 -5.33 2.55 -5.63
N LEU A 69 -6.01 2.09 -4.58
CA LEU A 69 -5.48 2.15 -3.22
C LEU A 69 -4.26 1.26 -3.03
N ILE A 70 -4.25 0.04 -3.60
CA ILE A 70 -3.06 -0.84 -3.60
C ILE A 70 -1.86 -0.10 -4.19
N VAL A 71 -2.01 0.48 -5.38
CA VAL A 71 -0.93 1.23 -6.04
C VAL A 71 -0.50 2.44 -5.20
N THR A 72 -1.45 3.18 -4.65
CA THR A 72 -1.15 4.35 -3.79
C THR A 72 -0.37 3.94 -2.55
N MET A 73 -0.80 2.90 -1.83
CA MET A 73 -0.14 2.38 -0.65
C MET A 73 1.26 1.84 -0.95
N LEU A 74 1.44 1.12 -2.07
CA LEU A 74 2.76 0.65 -2.51
C LEU A 74 3.70 1.83 -2.79
N LEU A 75 3.24 2.85 -3.53
CA LEU A 75 4.05 4.04 -3.82
C LEU A 75 4.40 4.82 -2.54
N ALA A 76 3.45 4.98 -1.61
CA ALA A 76 3.69 5.62 -0.32
C ALA A 76 4.70 4.85 0.56
N SER A 77 4.84 3.54 0.34
CA SER A 77 5.76 2.66 1.07
C SER A 77 7.17 2.62 0.50
N ILE A 78 7.38 3.16 -0.71
CA ILE A 78 8.71 3.27 -1.34
C ILE A 78 9.41 4.53 -0.83
N HIS A 79 10.74 4.48 -0.78
CA HIS A 79 11.55 5.65 -0.43
C HIS A 79 11.26 6.82 -1.38
N PHE A 80 10.82 7.96 -0.85
CA PHE A 80 10.42 9.12 -1.67
C PHE A 80 11.54 9.68 -2.55
N GLY A 81 12.80 9.53 -2.13
CA GLY A 81 13.95 9.89 -2.97
C GLY A 81 14.07 9.02 -4.24
N VAL A 82 13.69 7.74 -4.17
CA VAL A 82 13.64 6.83 -5.33
C VAL A 82 12.47 7.20 -6.24
N LEU A 83 11.32 7.55 -5.68
CA LEU A 83 10.19 8.09 -6.46
C LEU A 83 10.59 9.36 -7.21
N PHE A 84 11.26 10.31 -6.54
CA PHE A 84 11.75 11.52 -7.17
C PHE A 84 12.78 11.24 -8.29
N ALA A 85 13.70 10.31 -8.05
CA ALA A 85 14.68 9.90 -9.05
C ALA A 85 13.99 9.28 -10.29
N THR A 86 12.91 8.53 -10.09
CA THR A 86 12.10 7.95 -11.18
C THR A 86 11.41 9.05 -11.99
N LEU A 87 10.79 10.02 -11.33
CA LEU A 87 10.10 11.13 -11.99
C LEU A 87 11.08 12.04 -12.78
N THR A 88 12.32 12.17 -12.29
CA THR A 88 13.37 12.99 -12.93
C THR A 88 14.25 12.22 -13.92
N GLY A 89 13.92 10.97 -14.23
CA GLY A 89 14.66 10.14 -15.20
C GLY A 89 16.07 9.76 -14.77
N ARG A 90 16.41 9.80 -13.48
CA ARG A 90 17.71 9.43 -12.96
C ARG A 90 17.90 7.91 -12.97
N ARG A 91 19.16 7.44 -13.06
CA ARG A 91 19.52 6.02 -13.10
C ARG A 91 19.04 5.22 -11.88
N ASN A 92 18.99 5.85 -10.70
CA ASN A 92 18.52 5.18 -9.47
C ASN A 92 17.00 5.29 -9.33
N ASN A 93 16.27 4.65 -10.22
CA ASN A 93 14.80 4.61 -10.27
C ASN A 93 14.24 3.38 -9.50
N ILE A 94 12.91 3.27 -9.41
CA ILE A 94 12.19 2.18 -8.72
C ILE A 94 12.69 0.79 -9.17
N PHE A 95 13.01 0.62 -10.44
CA PHE A 95 13.42 -0.67 -11.01
C PHE A 95 14.88 -1.04 -10.70
N HIS A 96 15.76 -0.07 -10.41
CA HIS A 96 17.17 -0.28 -10.10
C HIS A 96 17.47 -0.28 -8.60
N SER A 97 16.54 0.19 -7.76
CA SER A 97 16.70 0.16 -6.30
C SER A 97 16.57 -1.28 -5.78
N GLU A 98 17.64 -1.84 -5.22
CA GLU A 98 17.63 -3.19 -4.65
C GLU A 98 16.60 -3.33 -3.54
N VAL A 99 16.52 -2.35 -2.64
CA VAL A 99 15.57 -2.35 -1.52
C VAL A 99 14.12 -2.38 -2.02
N THR A 100 13.80 -1.58 -3.04
CA THR A 100 12.44 -1.57 -3.64
C THR A 100 12.11 -2.91 -4.28
N ARG A 101 13.06 -3.53 -4.96
CA ARG A 101 12.88 -4.86 -5.57
C ARG A 101 12.64 -5.93 -4.51
N TRP A 102 13.42 -5.94 -3.43
CA TRP A 102 13.20 -6.86 -2.31
C TRP A 102 11.83 -6.65 -1.66
N TYR A 103 11.46 -5.39 -1.39
CA TYR A 103 10.15 -5.04 -0.86
C TYR A 103 9.01 -5.57 -1.73
N LEU A 104 9.03 -5.27 -3.03
CA LEU A 104 8.00 -5.75 -3.97
C LEU A 104 7.98 -7.28 -4.10
N SER A 105 9.15 -7.94 -4.02
CA SER A 105 9.23 -9.40 -4.04
C SER A 105 8.59 -10.01 -2.80
N ILE A 106 8.83 -9.45 -1.61
CA ILE A 106 8.19 -9.89 -0.36
C ILE A 106 6.67 -9.74 -0.47
N VAL A 107 6.19 -8.58 -0.93
CA VAL A 107 4.75 -8.35 -1.15
C VAL A 107 4.16 -9.40 -2.08
N ALA A 108 4.81 -9.66 -3.22
CA ALA A 108 4.32 -10.62 -4.20
C ALA A 108 4.27 -12.05 -3.64
N VAL A 109 5.36 -12.51 -3.01
CA VAL A 109 5.45 -13.86 -2.44
C VAL A 109 4.39 -14.06 -1.36
N VAL A 110 4.29 -13.14 -0.40
CA VAL A 110 3.32 -13.24 0.70
C VAL A 110 1.89 -13.20 0.16
N THR A 111 1.61 -12.35 -0.83
CA THR A 111 0.29 -12.29 -1.47
C THR A 111 -0.08 -13.63 -2.09
N VAL A 112 0.83 -14.27 -2.81
CA VAL A 112 0.59 -15.57 -3.44
C VAL A 112 0.35 -16.67 -2.39
N VAL A 113 1.15 -16.69 -1.32
CA VAL A 113 1.00 -17.69 -0.24
C VAL A 113 -0.31 -17.50 0.51
N VAL A 114 -0.67 -16.25 0.84
CA VAL A 114 -1.96 -15.94 1.50
C VAL A 114 -3.12 -16.29 0.58
N ALA A 115 -3.08 -15.91 -0.69
CA ALA A 115 -4.13 -16.26 -1.66
C ALA A 115 -4.29 -17.77 -1.82
N GLY A 116 -3.18 -18.52 -1.88
CA GLY A 116 -3.21 -19.98 -1.88
C GLY A 116 -3.87 -20.55 -0.63
N SER A 117 -3.51 -20.05 0.56
CA SER A 117 -4.12 -20.46 1.82
C SER A 117 -5.64 -20.20 1.86
N LEU A 118 -6.09 -19.07 1.30
CA LEU A 118 -7.52 -18.73 1.21
C LEU A 118 -8.28 -19.60 0.22
N TYR A 119 -7.68 -19.92 -0.92
CA TYR A 119 -8.29 -20.76 -1.93
C TYR A 119 -8.40 -22.22 -1.48
N PHE A 120 -7.30 -22.82 -0.99
CA PHE A 120 -7.30 -24.18 -0.48
C PHE A 120 -8.07 -24.35 0.84
N GLY A 121 -8.16 -23.28 1.64
CA GLY A 121 -9.00 -23.23 2.84
C GLY A 121 -10.50 -23.09 2.56
N GLY A 122 -10.90 -22.97 1.27
CA GLY A 122 -12.32 -22.89 0.88
C GLY A 122 -13.02 -21.58 1.25
N VAL A 123 -12.28 -20.54 1.64
CA VAL A 123 -12.84 -19.23 2.02
C VAL A 123 -13.41 -18.52 0.78
N TYR A 124 -12.71 -18.60 -0.33
CA TYR A 124 -13.13 -18.04 -1.62
C TYR A 124 -13.19 -19.13 -2.68
N GLY A 125 -14.32 -19.19 -3.40
CA GLY A 125 -14.54 -20.21 -4.45
C GLY A 125 -13.74 -19.97 -5.75
N THR A 126 -13.08 -18.81 -5.90
CA THR A 126 -12.31 -18.44 -7.09
C THR A 126 -10.92 -17.96 -6.72
N VAL A 127 -9.93 -18.36 -7.55
CA VAL A 127 -8.53 -17.89 -7.39
C VAL A 127 -8.44 -16.36 -7.50
N ALA A 128 -9.20 -15.77 -8.44
CA ALA A 128 -9.22 -14.33 -8.63
C ALA A 128 -9.73 -13.58 -7.38
N GLY A 129 -10.78 -14.09 -6.74
CA GLY A 129 -11.29 -13.52 -5.47
C GLY A 129 -10.28 -13.65 -4.34
N ALA A 130 -9.69 -14.85 -4.17
CA ALA A 130 -8.66 -15.07 -3.17
C ALA A 130 -7.46 -14.13 -3.37
N LEU A 131 -7.00 -13.94 -4.61
CA LEU A 131 -5.89 -13.05 -4.94
C LEU A 131 -6.24 -11.57 -4.70
N ARG A 132 -7.45 -11.12 -5.07
CA ARG A 132 -7.95 -9.76 -4.86
C ARG A 132 -7.87 -9.37 -3.39
N TYR A 133 -8.51 -10.16 -2.52
CA TYR A 133 -8.56 -9.86 -1.09
C TYR A 133 -7.21 -10.07 -0.40
N ALA A 134 -6.44 -11.10 -0.78
CA ALA A 134 -5.10 -11.32 -0.25
C ALA A 134 -4.17 -10.16 -0.59
N ALA A 135 -4.13 -9.71 -1.86
CA ALA A 135 -3.29 -8.61 -2.30
C ALA A 135 -3.60 -7.32 -1.53
N PHE A 136 -4.89 -6.99 -1.38
CA PHE A 136 -5.29 -5.79 -0.65
C PHE A 136 -4.85 -5.85 0.82
N GLN A 137 -5.13 -6.94 1.53
CA GLN A 137 -4.80 -7.08 2.95
C GLN A 137 -3.29 -7.11 3.20
N VAL A 138 -2.53 -7.84 2.37
CA VAL A 138 -1.06 -7.88 2.48
C VAL A 138 -0.46 -6.48 2.27
N VAL A 139 -0.88 -5.78 1.21
CA VAL A 139 -0.36 -4.43 0.92
C VAL A 139 -0.78 -3.45 2.01
N SER A 140 -2.02 -3.52 2.50
CA SER A 140 -2.52 -2.68 3.58
C SER A 140 -1.72 -2.83 4.87
N LEU A 141 -1.33 -4.05 5.22
CA LEU A 141 -0.56 -4.32 6.44
C LEU A 141 0.93 -4.00 6.29
N ILE A 142 1.57 -4.39 5.19
CA ILE A 142 3.00 -4.10 4.97
C ILE A 142 3.27 -2.60 4.76
N SER A 143 2.29 -1.88 4.20
CA SER A 143 2.34 -0.42 4.09
C SER A 143 1.98 0.28 5.40
N THR A 144 1.60 -0.46 6.44
CA THR A 144 1.08 0.08 7.71
C THR A 144 -0.16 0.98 7.55
N ALA A 145 -0.86 0.89 6.42
CA ALA A 145 -2.07 1.67 6.20
C ALA A 145 -3.25 1.17 7.05
N GLY A 146 -3.45 -0.16 7.15
CA GLY A 146 -4.50 -0.72 8.01
C GLY A 146 -5.92 -0.66 7.45
N PHE A 147 -6.09 -0.43 6.14
CA PHE A 147 -7.39 -0.54 5.48
C PHE A 147 -7.86 -2.00 5.41
N ALA A 148 -9.18 -2.22 5.46
CA ALA A 148 -9.80 -3.53 5.33
C ALA A 148 -10.80 -3.58 4.18
N THR A 149 -10.76 -4.67 3.41
CA THR A 149 -11.76 -4.98 2.36
C THR A 149 -12.56 -6.24 2.70
N ALA A 150 -12.07 -7.04 3.63
CA ALA A 150 -12.71 -8.29 4.05
C ALA A 150 -12.54 -8.51 5.55
N ASP A 151 -13.42 -9.30 6.12
CA ASP A 151 -13.30 -9.78 7.48
C ASP A 151 -12.24 -10.89 7.54
N THR A 152 -11.09 -10.58 8.11
CA THR A 152 -9.96 -11.52 8.25
C THR A 152 -10.16 -12.52 9.38
N THR A 153 -11.17 -12.37 10.23
CA THR A 153 -11.41 -13.27 11.37
C THR A 153 -11.83 -14.67 10.93
N VAL A 154 -12.41 -14.78 9.74
CA VAL A 154 -12.83 -16.07 9.13
C VAL A 154 -11.72 -16.73 8.31
N TRP A 155 -10.54 -16.11 8.21
CA TRP A 155 -9.44 -16.62 7.41
C TRP A 155 -8.69 -17.76 8.13
N PRO A 156 -8.06 -18.68 7.38
CA PRO A 156 -7.24 -19.74 7.96
C PRO A 156 -6.13 -19.19 8.86
N ALA A 157 -5.80 -19.91 9.93
CA ALA A 157 -4.76 -19.49 10.87
C ALA A 157 -3.41 -19.22 10.19
N THR A 158 -3.07 -19.98 9.14
CA THR A 158 -1.86 -19.76 8.32
C THR A 158 -1.85 -18.37 7.66
N ALA A 159 -2.97 -17.93 7.10
CA ALA A 159 -3.09 -16.59 6.52
C ALA A 159 -2.95 -15.51 7.59
N ILE A 160 -3.59 -15.68 8.75
CA ILE A 160 -3.52 -14.72 9.86
C ILE A 160 -2.09 -14.59 10.39
N VAL A 161 -1.38 -15.70 10.62
CA VAL A 161 0.01 -15.70 11.09
C VAL A 161 0.93 -14.98 10.09
N LEU A 162 0.74 -15.22 8.78
CA LEU A 162 1.50 -14.51 7.74
C LEU A 162 1.21 -13.02 7.73
N LEU A 163 -0.05 -12.62 7.87
CA LEU A 163 -0.45 -11.20 7.94
C LEU A 163 0.18 -10.50 9.16
N ILE A 164 0.18 -11.14 10.32
CA ILE A 164 0.84 -10.63 11.53
C ILE A 164 2.34 -10.50 11.30
N SER A 165 2.98 -11.52 10.71
CA SER A 165 4.42 -11.50 10.41
C SER A 165 4.79 -10.35 9.47
N VAL A 166 3.98 -10.10 8.45
CA VAL A 166 4.20 -9.02 7.48
C VAL A 166 3.95 -7.64 8.10
N SER A 167 3.05 -7.52 9.06
CA SER A 167 2.80 -6.24 9.75
C SER A 167 4.00 -5.77 10.59
N ILE A 168 4.93 -6.65 10.93
CA ILE A 168 6.18 -6.31 11.62
C ILE A 168 7.23 -5.79 10.63
N VAL A 169 7.28 -6.40 9.44
CA VAL A 169 8.17 -6.00 8.33
C VAL A 169 7.46 -4.96 7.48
N CYS A 170 7.91 -3.73 7.56
CA CYS A 170 7.23 -2.59 6.92
C CYS A 170 8.00 -2.09 5.70
N GLY A 171 7.45 -1.05 5.03
CA GLY A 171 8.05 -0.46 3.83
C GLY A 171 9.47 0.08 4.00
N CYS A 172 9.98 0.70 2.95
CA CYS A 172 11.35 1.20 2.87
C CYS A 172 11.61 2.39 3.80
N ALA A 173 12.86 2.62 4.22
CA ALA A 173 13.25 3.83 4.93
C ALA A 173 12.98 5.07 4.06
N GLY A 174 12.58 6.18 4.70
CA GLY A 174 12.23 7.42 3.97
C GLY A 174 10.89 7.36 3.23
N SER A 175 10.01 6.42 3.60
CA SER A 175 8.59 6.36 3.24
C SER A 175 7.70 6.81 4.42
N THR A 176 6.39 6.89 4.21
CA THR A 176 5.40 7.21 5.26
C THR A 176 5.11 6.07 6.23
N THR A 177 5.53 4.83 5.91
CA THR A 177 5.23 3.64 6.72
C THR A 177 5.89 3.66 8.09
N GLY A 178 5.24 3.07 9.10
CA GLY A 178 5.78 2.82 10.44
C GLY A 178 6.64 1.54 10.51
N GLY A 179 7.00 1.07 11.70
CA GLY A 179 7.58 -0.25 11.99
C GLY A 179 9.05 -0.48 11.57
N ILE A 180 9.46 -1.76 11.52
CA ILE A 180 10.83 -2.15 11.17
C ILE A 180 11.01 -2.08 9.65
N LYS A 181 11.89 -1.18 9.21
CA LYS A 181 12.10 -0.91 7.78
C LYS A 181 12.81 -2.07 7.08
N THR A 182 12.38 -2.39 5.85
CA THR A 182 12.95 -3.44 5.00
C THR A 182 14.46 -3.27 4.79
N ASP A 183 14.98 -2.05 4.82
CA ASP A 183 16.41 -1.73 4.64
C ASP A 183 17.32 -2.21 5.79
N ARG A 184 16.73 -2.69 6.89
CA ARG A 184 17.49 -3.15 8.08
C ARG A 184 17.64 -4.66 8.16
N PHE A 185 17.09 -5.37 7.21
CA PHE A 185 17.27 -6.81 6.99
C PHE A 185 18.21 -7.04 5.81
#